data_70ea04c4d38a48ad94f368769a16a57a
#
_entry.id   70ea04c4d38a48ad94f368769a16a57a
#
_cell.length_a   1.000
_cell.length_b   1.000
_cell.length_c   1.000
_cell.angle_alpha   90.00
_cell.angle_beta   90.00
_cell.angle_gamma   90.00
#
_symmetry.space_group_name_H-M   'P 1'
#
loop_
_entity.id
_entity.type
_entity.pdbx_description
1 polymer ?
#
loop_
_entity_poly.entity_id
_entity_poly.type
_entity_poly.pdbx_seq_one_letter_code
_entity_poly.pdbx_strand_id
1 'polypeptide(L)'
;MDRFAKGTGIVCEYNPFHKGHAYQIQTLKSMGAEFIVCAMSGDFVQRGEAAFQDKLVRAKNAVENGADIVLEIPFPFSSLGAEGFASAGISILENSGLCSSFGFGSECASVEKLSRIASVLDEDFREQAVNMQKDEPNLSFALARQKLLGQKLSKEYADIAANPNDILGIEYIKANKTLTPIAIKRETPRGGCDEAFASSSYIRHNLFDEENRQSVIQRLPDSYSFDGIYKNSDLFYKHMLLSLMQKTPEELSQVAEVNRGSEYSIIKNASKAQDYEELLKLLSSKTYTDAKIRRMLLFSFFGVTKAMAKAVPLYTQVLATSEKGRQMLKKYREDRRIIVASRVADIKKNDNAFLQYSFSRKASEVLEKCRKLLP
;
A
#
# COMPACT_ATOMS: atom_id res chain seq x y z
N MET A 1 22.73 -16.81 -8.44
CA MET A 1 21.44 -17.56 -8.60
C MET A 1 20.67 -16.95 -9.74
N ASP A 2 19.98 -17.75 -10.51
CA ASP A 2 19.09 -17.26 -11.57
C ASP A 2 17.96 -16.47 -10.92
N ARG A 3 17.87 -15.15 -11.21
CA ARG A 3 16.86 -14.23 -10.66
C ARG A 3 15.45 -14.59 -11.06
N PHE A 4 15.28 -15.41 -12.09
CA PHE A 4 13.99 -15.87 -12.62
C PHE A 4 13.76 -17.36 -12.40
N ALA A 5 14.48 -18.01 -11.47
CA ALA A 5 14.28 -19.44 -11.14
C ALA A 5 12.85 -19.78 -10.69
N LYS A 6 12.10 -18.77 -10.19
CA LYS A 6 10.66 -18.83 -9.89
C LYS A 6 9.98 -17.55 -10.43
N GLY A 7 8.77 -17.27 -9.99
CA GLY A 7 8.03 -16.06 -10.36
C GLY A 7 8.70 -14.78 -9.87
N THR A 8 8.30 -13.66 -10.48
CA THR A 8 8.67 -12.32 -10.07
C THR A 8 7.50 -11.65 -9.36
N GLY A 9 7.74 -11.18 -8.13
CA GLY A 9 6.77 -10.51 -7.30
C GLY A 9 6.60 -9.03 -7.64
N ILE A 10 5.43 -8.47 -7.40
CA ILE A 10 5.14 -7.03 -7.42
C ILE A 10 4.32 -6.71 -6.18
N VAL A 11 4.74 -5.73 -5.37
CA VAL A 11 3.90 -5.15 -4.31
C VAL A 11 3.14 -3.97 -4.89
N CYS A 12 1.81 -3.97 -4.76
CA CYS A 12 0.98 -2.99 -5.46
C CYS A 12 -0.34 -2.66 -4.73
N GLU A 13 -0.98 -1.57 -5.19
CA GLU A 13 -2.34 -1.21 -4.79
C GLU A 13 -3.33 -1.40 -5.95
N TYR A 14 -2.90 -1.07 -7.18
CA TYR A 14 -3.75 -1.02 -8.38
C TYR A 14 -5.06 -0.24 -8.16
N ASN A 15 -4.96 0.95 -7.66
CA ASN A 15 -6.08 1.75 -7.17
C ASN A 15 -6.34 3.03 -8.01
N PRO A 16 -6.87 2.90 -9.27
CA PRO A 16 -7.15 1.67 -10.00
C PRO A 16 -5.93 1.14 -10.76
N PHE A 17 -6.08 -0.03 -11.41
CA PHE A 17 -5.14 -0.56 -12.40
C PHE A 17 -5.12 0.35 -13.64
N HIS A 18 -3.96 0.58 -14.26
CA HIS A 18 -3.81 1.44 -15.44
C HIS A 18 -2.66 1.00 -16.34
N LYS A 19 -2.51 1.59 -17.53
CA LYS A 19 -1.47 1.25 -18.52
C LYS A 19 -0.05 1.27 -17.97
N GLY A 20 0.27 2.16 -17.03
CA GLY A 20 1.58 2.17 -16.37
C GLY A 20 1.87 0.90 -15.52
N HIS A 21 0.83 0.29 -14.95
CA HIS A 21 0.97 -0.99 -14.25
C HIS A 21 1.11 -2.15 -15.25
N ALA A 22 0.35 -2.13 -16.35
CA ALA A 22 0.51 -3.09 -17.43
C ALA A 22 1.92 -3.03 -18.04
N TYR A 23 2.45 -1.83 -18.26
CA TYR A 23 3.83 -1.61 -18.71
C TYR A 23 4.85 -2.26 -17.78
N GLN A 24 4.71 -2.08 -16.45
CA GLN A 24 5.59 -2.71 -15.47
C GLN A 24 5.56 -4.25 -15.59
N ILE A 25 4.38 -4.85 -15.69
CA ILE A 25 4.21 -6.30 -15.85
C ILE A 25 4.88 -6.78 -17.15
N GLN A 26 4.65 -6.11 -18.26
CA GLN A 26 5.21 -6.47 -19.56
C GLN A 26 6.74 -6.31 -19.58
N THR A 27 7.27 -5.26 -18.96
CA THR A 27 8.71 -5.06 -18.82
C THR A 27 9.35 -6.23 -18.06
N LEU A 28 8.80 -6.66 -16.93
CA LEU A 28 9.32 -7.82 -16.21
C LEU A 28 9.29 -9.10 -17.05
N LYS A 29 8.21 -9.34 -17.80
CA LYS A 29 8.11 -10.47 -18.72
C LYS A 29 9.15 -10.41 -19.84
N SER A 30 9.38 -9.24 -20.43
CA SER A 30 10.41 -9.06 -21.46
C SER A 30 11.84 -9.26 -20.93
N MET A 31 12.06 -9.03 -19.64
CA MET A 31 13.32 -9.31 -18.95
C MET A 31 13.52 -10.80 -18.61
N GLY A 32 12.51 -11.65 -18.85
CA GLY A 32 12.57 -13.11 -18.64
C GLY A 32 11.74 -13.62 -17.46
N ALA A 33 10.91 -12.79 -16.80
CA ALA A 33 10.01 -13.27 -15.76
C ALA A 33 9.00 -14.26 -16.34
N GLU A 34 9.05 -15.53 -15.88
CA GLU A 34 8.20 -16.59 -16.40
C GLU A 34 6.74 -16.41 -16.01
N PHE A 35 6.48 -15.99 -14.76
CA PHE A 35 5.15 -15.65 -14.26
C PHE A 35 5.22 -14.53 -13.22
N ILE A 36 4.14 -13.78 -13.07
CA ILE A 36 4.04 -12.60 -12.21
C ILE A 36 3.11 -12.87 -11.03
N VAL A 37 3.60 -12.57 -9.81
CA VAL A 37 2.84 -12.67 -8.56
C VAL A 37 2.67 -11.27 -7.97
N CYS A 38 1.44 -10.79 -7.86
CA CYS A 38 1.15 -9.51 -7.23
C CYS A 38 0.75 -9.71 -5.76
N ALA A 39 1.42 -9.02 -4.82
CA ALA A 39 0.91 -8.80 -3.48
C ALA A 39 0.18 -7.45 -3.48
N MET A 40 -1.17 -7.49 -3.45
CA MET A 40 -2.02 -6.34 -3.69
C MET A 40 -2.83 -5.96 -2.45
N SER A 41 -2.93 -4.67 -2.14
CA SER A 41 -3.81 -4.14 -1.10
C SER A 41 -5.24 -4.64 -1.26
N GLY A 42 -5.88 -5.02 -0.15
CA GLY A 42 -7.29 -5.37 -0.08
C GLY A 42 -8.21 -4.15 -0.25
N ASP A 43 -9.22 -4.03 0.60
CA ASP A 43 -10.24 -2.99 0.52
C ASP A 43 -9.77 -1.61 1.02
N PHE A 44 -8.64 -1.58 1.74
CA PHE A 44 -7.99 -0.35 2.20
C PHE A 44 -6.56 -0.30 1.68
N VAL A 45 -6.12 0.90 1.29
CA VAL A 45 -4.83 1.14 0.65
C VAL A 45 -3.85 1.88 1.57
N GLN A 46 -2.58 1.91 1.19
CA GLN A 46 -1.46 2.43 1.99
C GLN A 46 -1.66 3.89 2.45
N ARG A 47 -2.43 4.67 1.72
CA ARG A 47 -2.75 6.06 2.08
C ARG A 47 -3.80 6.20 3.18
N GLY A 48 -4.33 5.09 3.72
CA GLY A 48 -5.36 5.11 4.76
C GLY A 48 -6.76 5.43 4.21
N GLU A 49 -7.02 5.05 2.98
CA GLU A 49 -8.28 5.28 2.26
C GLU A 49 -8.94 3.95 1.89
N ALA A 50 -10.27 3.98 1.74
CA ALA A 50 -10.98 2.91 1.05
C ALA A 50 -10.54 2.85 -0.42
N ALA A 51 -10.32 1.65 -0.95
CA ALA A 51 -9.95 1.48 -2.35
C ALA A 51 -11.06 2.00 -3.27
N PHE A 52 -10.67 2.63 -4.37
CA PHE A 52 -11.57 3.21 -5.37
C PHE A 52 -12.44 2.17 -6.09
N GLN A 53 -11.93 0.95 -6.22
CA GLN A 53 -12.58 -0.16 -6.90
C GLN A 53 -12.48 -1.43 -6.05
N ASP A 54 -13.47 -2.32 -6.19
CA ASP A 54 -13.51 -3.63 -5.53
C ASP A 54 -12.19 -4.42 -5.76
N LYS A 55 -11.69 -5.06 -4.70
CA LYS A 55 -10.40 -5.77 -4.76
C LYS A 55 -10.39 -6.95 -5.74
N LEU A 56 -11.52 -7.65 -5.90
CA LEU A 56 -11.59 -8.78 -6.83
C LEU A 56 -11.57 -8.29 -8.28
N VAL A 57 -12.22 -7.16 -8.56
CA VAL A 57 -12.18 -6.52 -9.89
C VAL A 57 -10.78 -5.99 -10.20
N ARG A 58 -10.11 -5.33 -9.24
CA ARG A 58 -8.72 -4.89 -9.42
C ARG A 58 -7.77 -6.07 -9.67
N ALA A 59 -7.96 -7.17 -8.96
CA ALA A 59 -7.19 -8.39 -9.16
C ALA A 59 -7.45 -9.02 -10.54
N LYS A 60 -8.72 -9.04 -10.99
CA LYS A 60 -9.09 -9.50 -12.32
C LYS A 60 -8.46 -8.64 -13.42
N ASN A 61 -8.56 -7.31 -13.31
CA ASN A 61 -7.89 -6.38 -14.23
C ASN A 61 -6.39 -6.64 -14.32
N ALA A 62 -5.71 -6.94 -13.21
CA ALA A 62 -4.29 -7.27 -13.21
C ALA A 62 -4.00 -8.59 -13.95
N VAL A 63 -4.82 -9.63 -13.73
CA VAL A 63 -4.65 -10.93 -14.41
C VAL A 63 -4.90 -10.81 -15.90
N GLU A 64 -5.92 -10.11 -16.33
CA GLU A 64 -6.23 -9.87 -17.74
C GLU A 64 -5.12 -9.07 -18.45
N ASN A 65 -4.30 -8.34 -17.69
CA ASN A 65 -3.17 -7.56 -18.18
C ASN A 65 -1.81 -8.19 -17.86
N GLY A 66 -1.77 -9.49 -17.58
CA GLY A 66 -0.56 -10.29 -17.56
C GLY A 66 -0.03 -10.70 -16.21
N ALA A 67 -0.68 -10.34 -15.09
CA ALA A 67 -0.37 -10.97 -13.80
C ALA A 67 -0.88 -12.43 -13.81
N ASP A 68 -0.19 -13.32 -13.11
CA ASP A 68 -0.57 -14.74 -13.06
C ASP A 68 -1.25 -15.10 -11.74
N ILE A 69 -0.84 -14.47 -10.65
CA ILE A 69 -1.39 -14.68 -9.31
C ILE A 69 -1.52 -13.32 -8.62
N VAL A 70 -2.67 -13.04 -8.02
CA VAL A 70 -2.86 -11.87 -7.16
C VAL A 70 -3.19 -12.34 -5.75
N LEU A 71 -2.30 -12.02 -4.81
CA LEU A 71 -2.38 -12.31 -3.39
C LEU A 71 -2.79 -11.05 -2.63
N GLU A 72 -3.67 -11.16 -1.65
CA GLU A 72 -4.10 -10.03 -0.82
C GLU A 72 -3.05 -9.67 0.23
N ILE A 73 -2.71 -8.39 0.34
CA ILE A 73 -2.14 -7.84 1.57
C ILE A 73 -3.34 -7.48 2.47
N PRO A 74 -3.60 -8.25 3.55
CA PRO A 74 -4.80 -8.03 4.35
C PRO A 74 -4.71 -6.74 5.19
N PHE A 75 -5.86 -6.16 5.55
CA PHE A 75 -5.91 -5.07 6.51
C PHE A 75 -5.56 -5.60 7.92
N PRO A 76 -4.78 -4.87 8.75
CA PRO A 76 -4.34 -3.49 8.58
C PRO A 76 -3.03 -3.31 7.79
N PHE A 77 -2.35 -4.40 7.39
CA PHE A 77 -1.04 -4.36 6.76
C PHE A 77 -1.04 -3.57 5.44
N SER A 78 -2.12 -3.65 4.67
CA SER A 78 -2.30 -2.89 3.42
C SER A 78 -2.36 -1.37 3.61
N SER A 79 -2.62 -0.89 4.83
CA SER A 79 -2.77 0.52 5.16
C SER A 79 -1.70 1.05 6.11
N LEU A 80 -0.62 0.31 6.34
CA LEU A 80 0.52 0.79 7.13
C LEU A 80 1.32 1.88 6.38
N GLY A 81 2.17 2.61 7.09
CA GLY A 81 3.16 3.49 6.48
C GLY A 81 4.09 2.73 5.53
N ALA A 82 4.91 3.45 4.73
CA ALA A 82 5.73 2.86 3.67
C ALA A 82 6.56 1.66 4.15
N GLU A 83 7.20 1.76 5.31
CA GLU A 83 7.99 0.67 5.92
C GLU A 83 7.14 -0.57 6.23
N GLY A 84 6.00 -0.40 6.92
CA GLY A 84 5.14 -1.52 7.29
C GLY A 84 4.43 -2.16 6.09
N PHE A 85 3.98 -1.34 5.14
CA PHE A 85 3.39 -1.79 3.88
C PHE A 85 4.40 -2.61 3.06
N ALA A 86 5.62 -2.10 2.91
CA ALA A 86 6.70 -2.78 2.21
C ALA A 86 7.06 -4.11 2.89
N SER A 87 7.20 -4.10 4.23
CA SER A 87 7.50 -5.29 5.01
C SER A 87 6.42 -6.37 4.83
N ALA A 88 5.15 -6.01 4.88
CA ALA A 88 4.05 -6.94 4.70
C ALA A 88 4.01 -7.52 3.28
N GLY A 89 4.12 -6.67 2.24
CA GLY A 89 4.11 -7.10 0.85
C GLY A 89 5.27 -8.02 0.51
N ILE A 90 6.50 -7.65 0.87
CA ILE A 90 7.70 -8.47 0.66
C ILE A 90 7.62 -9.78 1.46
N SER A 91 7.17 -9.74 2.72
CA SER A 91 6.98 -10.96 3.52
C SER A 91 6.00 -11.94 2.87
N ILE A 92 4.90 -11.45 2.28
CA ILE A 92 3.96 -12.31 1.55
C ILE A 92 4.63 -12.93 0.32
N LEU A 93 5.36 -12.14 -0.48
CA LEU A 93 6.05 -12.64 -1.67
C LEU A 93 7.10 -13.70 -1.32
N GLU A 94 7.97 -13.43 -0.33
CA GLU A 94 8.99 -14.37 0.14
C GLU A 94 8.39 -15.66 0.69
N ASN A 95 7.42 -15.53 1.61
CA ASN A 95 6.87 -16.68 2.33
C ASN A 95 5.80 -17.43 1.54
N SER A 96 5.30 -16.88 0.43
CA SER A 96 4.45 -17.63 -0.51
C SER A 96 5.18 -18.78 -1.21
N GLY A 97 6.53 -18.71 -1.24
CA GLY A 97 7.38 -19.69 -1.92
C GLY A 97 7.31 -19.60 -3.47
N LEU A 98 6.57 -18.62 -4.00
CA LEU A 98 6.30 -18.47 -5.43
C LEU A 98 7.36 -17.64 -6.18
N CYS A 99 8.12 -16.79 -5.47
CA CYS A 99 9.00 -15.80 -6.07
C CYS A 99 10.48 -16.08 -5.81
N SER A 100 11.35 -15.72 -6.77
CA SER A 100 12.81 -15.61 -6.62
C SER A 100 13.30 -14.17 -6.79
N SER A 101 12.45 -13.29 -7.31
CA SER A 101 12.73 -11.87 -7.51
C SER A 101 11.49 -11.02 -7.25
N PHE A 102 11.65 -9.70 -7.16
CA PHE A 102 10.55 -8.75 -7.15
C PHE A 102 10.89 -7.50 -7.93
N GLY A 103 9.90 -6.96 -8.65
CA GLY A 103 10.02 -5.78 -9.47
C GLY A 103 9.23 -4.61 -8.91
N PHE A 104 9.77 -3.39 -9.02
CA PHE A 104 9.09 -2.16 -8.61
C PHE A 104 9.45 -0.99 -9.52
N GLY A 105 8.51 -0.05 -9.68
CA GLY A 105 8.77 1.19 -10.40
C GLY A 105 9.61 2.14 -9.56
N SER A 106 10.59 2.80 -10.18
CA SER A 106 11.53 3.70 -9.52
C SER A 106 11.85 4.89 -10.42
N GLU A 107 11.96 6.06 -9.84
CA GLU A 107 12.36 7.26 -10.57
C GLU A 107 13.87 7.21 -10.90
N CYS A 108 14.71 6.70 -10.01
CA CYS A 108 16.14 6.57 -10.28
C CYS A 108 16.53 5.28 -11.03
N ALA A 109 15.69 4.24 -10.97
CA ALA A 109 15.86 2.94 -11.61
C ALA A 109 17.21 2.24 -11.34
N SER A 110 17.85 2.51 -10.19
CA SER A 110 19.12 1.92 -9.79
C SER A 110 18.98 1.16 -8.47
N VAL A 111 18.99 -0.18 -8.55
CA VAL A 111 18.99 -1.04 -7.36
C VAL A 111 20.21 -0.75 -6.48
N GLU A 112 21.37 -0.50 -7.07
CA GLU A 112 22.59 -0.19 -6.33
C GLU A 112 22.44 1.06 -5.47
N LYS A 113 21.97 2.18 -6.04
CA LYS A 113 21.76 3.44 -5.30
C LYS A 113 20.70 3.28 -4.21
N LEU A 114 19.58 2.62 -4.52
CA LEU A 114 18.53 2.36 -3.54
C LEU A 114 19.01 1.45 -2.40
N SER A 115 19.79 0.40 -2.70
CA SER A 115 20.41 -0.47 -1.70
C SER A 115 21.42 0.28 -0.82
N ARG A 116 22.18 1.22 -1.40
CA ARG A 116 23.09 2.07 -0.63
C ARG A 116 22.33 2.95 0.36
N ILE A 117 21.21 3.52 -0.03
CA ILE A 117 20.35 4.27 0.90
C ILE A 117 19.77 3.31 1.95
N ALA A 118 19.21 2.17 1.56
CA ALA A 118 18.63 1.18 2.47
C ALA A 118 19.62 0.74 3.56
N SER A 119 20.91 0.58 3.23
CA SER A 119 21.95 0.12 4.16
C SER A 119 22.32 1.11 5.27
N VAL A 120 21.98 2.40 5.12
CA VAL A 120 22.24 3.43 6.14
C VAL A 120 21.01 3.79 6.96
N LEU A 121 19.83 3.28 6.57
CA LEU A 121 18.55 3.56 7.26
C LEU A 121 18.30 2.55 8.38
N ASP A 122 19.19 2.50 9.35
CA ASP A 122 19.08 1.69 10.56
C ASP A 122 18.41 2.45 11.73
N GLU A 123 18.38 1.85 12.92
CA GLU A 123 17.76 2.45 14.11
C GLU A 123 18.56 3.68 14.60
N ASP A 124 19.90 3.67 14.50
CA ASP A 124 20.75 4.82 14.83
C ASP A 124 20.44 6.02 13.92
N PHE A 125 20.30 5.78 12.61
CA PHE A 125 19.88 6.81 11.67
C PHE A 125 18.50 7.38 12.05
N ARG A 126 17.55 6.52 12.41
CA ARG A 126 16.20 6.94 12.82
C ARG A 126 16.24 7.80 14.07
N GLU A 127 17.04 7.42 15.07
CA GLU A 127 17.21 8.19 16.29
C GLU A 127 17.82 9.57 16.02
N GLN A 128 18.84 9.66 15.17
CA GLN A 128 19.43 10.92 14.74
C GLN A 128 18.39 11.82 14.03
N ALA A 129 17.57 11.26 13.14
CA ALA A 129 16.53 12.02 12.45
C ALA A 129 15.45 12.54 13.43
N VAL A 130 15.08 11.75 14.45
CA VAL A 130 14.16 12.16 15.50
C VAL A 130 14.78 13.27 16.38
N ASN A 131 16.05 13.18 16.71
CA ASN A 131 16.74 14.23 17.49
C ASN A 131 16.82 15.55 16.70
N MET A 132 17.09 15.51 15.39
CA MET A 132 17.00 16.72 14.54
C MET A 132 15.61 17.38 14.59
N GLN A 133 14.52 16.58 14.68
CA GLN A 133 13.18 17.16 14.84
C GLN A 133 12.94 17.82 16.20
N LYS A 134 13.59 17.33 17.27
CA LYS A 134 13.49 17.95 18.59
C LYS A 134 14.19 19.32 18.61
N ASP A 135 15.33 19.41 17.90
CA ASP A 135 16.12 20.63 17.79
C ASP A 135 15.47 21.65 16.83
N GLU A 136 14.77 21.16 15.78
CA GLU A 136 14.03 21.97 14.82
C GLU A 136 12.53 21.57 14.82
N PRO A 137 11.66 22.09 15.70
CA PRO A 137 10.26 21.63 15.87
C PRO A 137 9.37 21.73 14.62
N ASN A 138 9.73 22.57 13.65
CA ASN A 138 9.03 22.73 12.37
C ASN A 138 9.53 21.76 11.27
N LEU A 139 10.57 20.96 11.54
CA LEU A 139 11.13 20.04 10.61
C LEU A 139 10.30 18.75 10.58
N SER A 140 9.73 18.40 9.42
CA SER A 140 9.06 17.11 9.27
C SER A 140 10.08 15.95 9.30
N PHE A 141 9.65 14.75 9.70
CA PHE A 141 10.53 13.56 9.70
C PHE A 141 11.11 13.26 8.31
N ALA A 142 10.31 13.47 7.25
CA ALA A 142 10.77 13.29 5.88
C ALA A 142 11.94 14.25 5.53
N LEU A 143 11.83 15.52 5.92
CA LEU A 143 12.89 16.50 5.70
C LEU A 143 14.12 16.23 6.59
N ALA A 144 13.94 15.79 7.85
CA ALA A 144 15.05 15.40 8.71
C ALA A 144 15.81 14.21 8.10
N ARG A 145 15.09 13.18 7.64
CA ARG A 145 15.65 12.03 6.93
C ARG A 145 16.43 12.46 5.69
N GLN A 146 15.86 13.36 4.88
CA GLN A 146 16.52 13.87 3.67
C GLN A 146 17.80 14.66 3.98
N LYS A 147 17.75 15.57 4.95
CA LYS A 147 18.95 16.32 5.40
C LYS A 147 20.05 15.36 5.88
N LEU A 148 19.71 14.39 6.73
CA LEU A 148 20.67 13.45 7.29
C LEU A 148 21.26 12.52 6.21
N LEU A 149 20.49 12.09 5.23
CA LEU A 149 21.00 11.36 4.06
C LEU A 149 21.99 12.19 3.26
N GLY A 150 21.70 13.49 3.04
CA GLY A 150 22.61 14.40 2.37
C GLY A 150 23.94 14.56 3.10
N GLN A 151 23.93 14.55 4.42
CA GLN A 151 25.15 14.62 5.26
C GLN A 151 25.93 13.30 5.25
N LYS A 152 25.25 12.14 5.36
CA LYS A 152 25.90 10.82 5.46
C LYS A 152 26.36 10.25 4.12
N LEU A 153 25.66 10.55 3.04
CA LEU A 153 25.98 10.04 1.70
C LEU A 153 26.33 11.19 0.73
N SER A 154 25.33 11.84 0.17
CA SER A 154 25.44 13.04 -0.66
C SER A 154 24.06 13.62 -0.97
N LYS A 155 24.04 14.84 -1.58
CA LYS A 155 22.81 15.47 -2.06
C LYS A 155 22.06 14.58 -3.07
N GLU A 156 22.74 13.87 -3.95
CA GLU A 156 22.12 12.95 -4.92
C GLU A 156 21.26 11.89 -4.23
N TYR A 157 21.76 11.24 -3.17
CA TYR A 157 21.03 10.23 -2.43
C TYR A 157 19.84 10.84 -1.64
N ALA A 158 20.01 12.06 -1.14
CA ALA A 158 18.92 12.78 -0.50
C ALA A 158 17.77 13.10 -1.48
N ASP A 159 18.11 13.49 -2.72
CA ASP A 159 17.15 13.78 -3.78
C ASP A 159 16.42 12.49 -4.26
N ILE A 160 17.13 11.36 -4.38
CA ILE A 160 16.52 10.05 -4.66
C ILE A 160 15.51 9.70 -3.56
N ALA A 161 15.89 9.82 -2.29
CA ALA A 161 15.03 9.51 -1.15
C ALA A 161 13.86 10.48 -0.94
N ALA A 162 13.73 11.52 -1.74
CA ALA A 162 12.58 12.41 -1.79
C ALA A 162 11.50 11.95 -2.79
N ASN A 163 11.82 11.00 -3.68
CA ASN A 163 10.91 10.49 -4.70
C ASN A 163 9.97 9.43 -4.11
N PRO A 164 8.64 9.54 -4.28
CA PRO A 164 7.69 8.63 -3.63
C PRO A 164 7.87 7.14 -3.97
N ASN A 165 8.19 6.80 -5.23
CA ASN A 165 8.39 5.40 -5.60
C ASN A 165 9.79 4.90 -5.20
N ASP A 166 10.80 5.75 -5.22
CA ASP A 166 12.12 5.41 -4.70
C ASP A 166 12.07 5.17 -3.19
N ILE A 167 11.27 5.95 -2.42
CA ILE A 167 11.02 5.68 -0.99
C ILE A 167 10.46 4.27 -0.80
N LEU A 168 9.44 3.88 -1.56
CA LEU A 168 8.89 2.52 -1.49
C LEU A 168 9.90 1.47 -1.92
N GLY A 169 10.66 1.71 -3.00
CA GLY A 169 11.73 0.84 -3.47
C GLY A 169 12.81 0.60 -2.39
N ILE A 170 13.22 1.65 -1.68
CA ILE A 170 14.15 1.57 -0.55
C ILE A 170 13.56 0.70 0.57
N GLU A 171 12.30 0.91 0.94
CA GLU A 171 11.65 0.13 2.00
C GLU A 171 11.43 -1.35 1.56
N TYR A 172 11.15 -1.63 0.28
CA TYR A 172 11.11 -3.01 -0.23
C TYR A 172 12.48 -3.70 -0.11
N ILE A 173 13.56 -3.03 -0.52
CA ILE A 173 14.92 -3.56 -0.42
C ILE A 173 15.30 -3.80 1.05
N LYS A 174 14.97 -2.87 1.93
CA LYS A 174 15.21 -2.97 3.37
C LYS A 174 14.47 -4.14 4.01
N ALA A 175 13.23 -4.40 3.61
CA ALA A 175 12.42 -5.50 4.11
C ALA A 175 12.82 -6.87 3.52
N ASN A 176 13.47 -6.87 2.35
CA ASN A 176 13.81 -8.08 1.59
C ASN A 176 14.98 -8.86 2.21
N LYS A 177 14.84 -10.19 2.25
CA LYS A 177 15.86 -11.11 2.76
C LYS A 177 16.40 -12.06 1.70
N THR A 178 15.54 -12.51 0.77
CA THR A 178 15.86 -13.64 -0.11
C THR A 178 15.61 -13.40 -1.59
N LEU A 179 14.81 -12.39 -1.95
CA LEU A 179 14.43 -12.13 -3.33
C LEU A 179 15.43 -11.19 -4.02
N THR A 180 15.61 -11.35 -5.34
CA THR A 180 16.41 -10.43 -6.13
C THR A 180 15.60 -9.19 -6.52
N PRO A 181 15.97 -7.96 -6.10
CA PRO A 181 15.27 -6.74 -6.47
C PRO A 181 15.51 -6.35 -7.94
N ILE A 182 14.48 -5.82 -8.61
CA ILE A 182 14.52 -5.33 -9.99
C ILE A 182 13.85 -3.96 -10.03
N ALA A 183 14.63 -2.90 -10.24
CA ALA A 183 14.11 -1.55 -10.40
C ALA A 183 13.77 -1.27 -11.88
N ILE A 184 12.55 -0.84 -12.15
CA ILE A 184 12.07 -0.49 -13.49
C ILE A 184 11.91 1.02 -13.55
N LYS A 185 12.43 1.63 -14.61
CA LYS A 185 12.26 3.06 -14.85
C LYS A 185 10.78 3.40 -14.93
N ARG A 186 10.35 4.36 -14.12
CA ARG A 186 8.96 4.81 -14.13
C ARG A 186 8.73 5.81 -15.27
N GLU A 187 7.78 5.48 -16.11
CA GLU A 187 7.36 6.35 -17.23
C GLU A 187 6.09 7.15 -16.87
N THR A 188 5.31 6.71 -15.88
CA THR A 188 4.06 7.37 -15.49
C THR A 188 4.33 8.70 -14.79
N PRO A 189 3.74 9.84 -15.23
CA PRO A 189 3.95 11.15 -14.63
C PRO A 189 3.40 11.22 -13.20
N ARG A 190 4.00 12.07 -12.36
CA ARG A 190 3.59 12.26 -10.97
C ARG A 190 2.28 13.04 -10.89
N GLY A 191 1.24 12.42 -10.31
CA GLY A 191 -0.05 13.09 -10.04
C GLY A 191 -0.80 13.57 -11.26
N GLY A 192 -0.28 13.36 -12.48
CA GLY A 192 -0.81 13.84 -13.73
C GLY A 192 -1.00 12.75 -14.78
N CYS A 193 -1.10 13.17 -16.04
CA CYS A 193 -1.12 12.31 -17.21
C CYS A 193 -0.26 12.92 -18.34
N ASP A 194 0.19 12.08 -19.26
CA ASP A 194 0.74 12.43 -20.56
C ASP A 194 -0.04 11.70 -21.67
N GLU A 195 0.51 11.63 -22.89
CA GLU A 195 -0.15 10.95 -24.01
C GLU A 195 -0.35 9.45 -23.77
N ALA A 196 0.57 8.78 -23.07
CA ALA A 196 0.58 7.33 -22.86
C ALA A 196 0.05 6.91 -21.50
N PHE A 197 0.34 7.66 -20.43
CA PHE A 197 0.14 7.23 -19.07
C PHE A 197 -0.58 8.27 -18.20
N ALA A 198 -1.29 7.78 -17.19
CA ALA A 198 -1.85 8.61 -16.12
C ALA A 198 -1.56 7.98 -14.76
N SER A 199 -1.40 8.80 -13.74
CA SER A 199 -1.30 8.31 -12.37
C SER A 199 -2.66 7.83 -11.83
N SER A 200 -2.65 6.88 -10.90
CA SER A 200 -3.90 6.44 -10.24
C SER A 200 -4.66 7.59 -9.57
N SER A 201 -3.96 8.60 -9.03
CA SER A 201 -4.60 9.78 -8.44
C SER A 201 -5.32 10.61 -9.50
N TYR A 202 -4.68 10.86 -10.66
CA TYR A 202 -5.31 11.57 -11.76
C TYR A 202 -6.57 10.85 -12.25
N ILE A 203 -6.50 9.52 -12.40
CA ILE A 203 -7.63 8.70 -12.81
C ILE A 203 -8.80 8.82 -11.83
N ARG A 204 -8.55 8.69 -10.53
CA ARG A 204 -9.60 8.79 -9.51
C ARG A 204 -10.29 10.15 -9.48
N HIS A 205 -9.54 11.23 -9.68
CA HIS A 205 -10.11 12.59 -9.70
C HIS A 205 -10.93 12.87 -10.94
N ASN A 206 -10.51 12.33 -12.10
CA ASN A 206 -11.05 12.76 -13.38
C ASN A 206 -11.97 11.73 -14.06
N LEU A 207 -12.11 10.51 -13.54
CA LEU A 207 -12.96 9.48 -14.17
C LEU A 207 -14.45 9.86 -14.22
N PHE A 208 -14.92 10.65 -13.28
CA PHE A 208 -16.31 11.12 -13.19
C PHE A 208 -16.51 12.56 -13.67
N ASP A 209 -15.46 13.21 -14.11
CA ASP A 209 -15.52 14.53 -14.73
C ASP A 209 -15.81 14.36 -16.23
N GLU A 210 -16.91 14.95 -16.71
CA GLU A 210 -17.37 14.81 -18.09
C GLU A 210 -16.32 15.27 -19.11
N GLU A 211 -15.59 16.34 -18.81
CA GLU A 211 -14.57 16.90 -19.71
C GLU A 211 -13.33 15.99 -19.81
N ASN A 212 -12.90 15.39 -18.70
CA ASN A 212 -11.67 14.63 -18.61
C ASN A 212 -11.84 13.11 -18.76
N ARG A 213 -13.08 12.60 -18.66
CA ARG A 213 -13.39 11.16 -18.66
C ARG A 213 -12.82 10.42 -19.86
N GLN A 214 -12.96 10.97 -21.06
CA GLN A 214 -12.44 10.32 -22.27
C GLN A 214 -10.92 10.19 -22.24
N SER A 215 -10.25 11.24 -21.77
CA SER A 215 -8.79 11.24 -21.57
C SER A 215 -8.35 10.16 -20.56
N VAL A 216 -9.09 9.99 -19.47
CA VAL A 216 -8.81 8.94 -18.47
C VAL A 216 -8.98 7.55 -19.07
N ILE A 217 -10.08 7.29 -19.78
CA ILE A 217 -10.38 5.98 -20.39
C ILE A 217 -9.26 5.55 -21.34
N GLN A 218 -8.70 6.45 -22.13
CA GLN A 218 -7.58 6.15 -23.04
C GLN A 218 -6.30 5.68 -22.33
N ARG A 219 -6.13 5.93 -21.03
CA ARG A 219 -4.97 5.50 -20.22
C ARG A 219 -5.23 4.25 -19.40
N LEU A 220 -6.45 3.72 -19.48
CA LEU A 220 -6.79 2.40 -18.97
C LEU A 220 -6.54 1.33 -20.06
N PRO A 221 -6.19 0.09 -19.71
CA PRO A 221 -6.12 -1.00 -20.68
C PRO A 221 -7.47 -1.25 -21.35
N ASP A 222 -7.46 -1.74 -22.58
CA ASP A 222 -8.70 -2.03 -23.32
C ASP A 222 -9.56 -3.11 -22.64
N SER A 223 -8.92 -4.03 -21.91
CA SER A 223 -9.57 -5.08 -21.08
C SER A 223 -10.06 -4.58 -19.73
N TYR A 224 -9.93 -3.27 -19.41
CA TYR A 224 -10.26 -2.76 -18.08
C TYR A 224 -11.75 -2.90 -17.76
N SER A 225 -12.08 -3.61 -16.67
CA SER A 225 -13.45 -3.65 -16.15
C SER A 225 -13.72 -2.43 -15.25
N PHE A 226 -14.82 -1.74 -15.54
CA PHE A 226 -15.34 -0.63 -14.74
C PHE A 226 -16.27 -1.08 -13.62
N ASP A 227 -16.47 -2.38 -13.44
CA ASP A 227 -17.30 -2.90 -12.35
C ASP A 227 -16.70 -2.55 -10.99
N GLY A 228 -17.55 -2.48 -9.96
CA GLY A 228 -17.13 -2.27 -8.59
C GLY A 228 -16.38 -0.97 -8.33
N ILE A 229 -16.53 0.06 -9.19
CA ILE A 229 -16.02 1.40 -8.94
C ILE A 229 -17.00 2.14 -8.01
N TYR A 230 -16.44 2.74 -6.98
CA TYR A 230 -17.21 3.52 -6.00
C TYR A 230 -16.88 5.00 -6.15
N LYS A 231 -17.81 5.76 -6.72
CA LYS A 231 -17.69 7.21 -6.88
C LYS A 231 -17.52 7.90 -5.53
N ASN A 232 -18.16 7.35 -4.51
CA ASN A 232 -18.27 7.97 -3.22
C ASN A 232 -18.23 6.93 -2.09
N SER A 233 -17.48 7.21 -1.04
CA SER A 233 -17.48 6.45 0.22
C SER A 233 -17.95 7.33 1.38
N ASP A 234 -18.75 8.37 1.13
CA ASP A 234 -19.16 9.39 2.11
C ASP A 234 -19.81 8.78 3.34
N LEU A 235 -20.70 7.79 3.17
CA LEU A 235 -21.33 7.17 4.31
C LEU A 235 -20.32 6.48 5.24
N PHE A 236 -19.29 5.83 4.67
CA PHE A 236 -18.20 5.24 5.44
C PHE A 236 -17.43 6.31 6.22
N TYR A 237 -17.08 7.43 5.56
CA TYR A 237 -16.34 8.50 6.21
C TYR A 237 -17.19 9.29 7.22
N LYS A 238 -18.50 9.48 6.98
CA LYS A 238 -19.45 10.02 7.97
C LYS A 238 -19.56 9.12 9.20
N HIS A 239 -19.67 7.82 8.99
CA HIS A 239 -19.68 6.85 10.10
C HIS A 239 -18.38 6.85 10.90
N MET A 240 -17.24 6.95 10.21
CA MET A 240 -15.94 7.11 10.87
C MET A 240 -15.91 8.37 11.72
N LEU A 241 -16.29 9.53 11.20
CA LEU A 241 -16.32 10.80 11.93
C LEU A 241 -17.15 10.68 13.22
N LEU A 242 -18.39 10.17 13.14
CA LEU A 242 -19.25 9.99 14.29
C LEU A 242 -18.67 9.01 15.33
N SER A 243 -18.04 7.94 14.89
CA SER A 243 -17.36 6.99 15.77
C SER A 243 -16.18 7.60 16.52
N LEU A 244 -15.40 8.47 15.85
CA LEU A 244 -14.26 9.15 16.46
C LEU A 244 -14.66 10.10 17.60
N MET A 245 -15.83 10.71 17.51
CA MET A 245 -16.38 11.57 18.58
C MET A 245 -16.68 10.82 19.87
N GLN A 246 -16.88 9.49 19.79
CA GLN A 246 -17.20 8.62 20.94
C GLN A 246 -15.96 7.99 21.57
N LYS A 247 -14.77 8.21 21.00
CA LYS A 247 -13.50 7.65 21.52
C LYS A 247 -12.99 8.43 22.71
N THR A 248 -12.27 7.73 23.59
CA THR A 248 -11.54 8.36 24.69
C THR A 248 -10.06 8.57 24.30
N PRO A 249 -9.35 9.52 24.94
CA PRO A 249 -7.91 9.69 24.73
C PRO A 249 -7.11 8.41 25.05
N GLU A 250 -7.53 7.64 26.06
CA GLU A 250 -6.91 6.39 26.49
C GLU A 250 -7.00 5.34 25.39
N GLU A 251 -8.19 5.14 24.77
CA GLU A 251 -8.38 4.24 23.64
C GLU A 251 -7.48 4.64 22.47
N LEU A 252 -7.48 5.94 22.09
CA LEU A 252 -6.71 6.45 20.98
C LEU A 252 -5.20 6.36 21.23
N SER A 253 -4.73 6.46 22.46
CA SER A 253 -3.30 6.33 22.81
C SER A 253 -2.70 4.97 22.45
N GLN A 254 -3.53 3.91 22.39
CA GLN A 254 -3.13 2.55 22.03
C GLN A 254 -3.12 2.31 20.51
N VAL A 255 -3.74 3.22 19.75
CA VAL A 255 -3.87 3.09 18.28
C VAL A 255 -2.53 3.30 17.59
N ALA A 256 -2.28 2.51 16.56
CA ALA A 256 -1.13 2.68 15.68
C ALA A 256 -1.18 4.05 14.98
N GLU A 257 -0.02 4.61 14.67
CA GLU A 257 0.15 5.94 14.04
C GLU A 257 -0.28 7.12 14.93
N VAL A 258 -1.07 6.93 16.00
CA VAL A 258 -1.44 7.99 16.94
C VAL A 258 -0.28 8.27 17.89
N ASN A 259 0.26 9.48 17.79
CA ASN A 259 1.34 9.97 18.64
C ASN A 259 0.77 10.67 19.89
N ARG A 260 1.61 10.81 20.92
CA ARG A 260 1.24 11.52 22.15
C ARG A 260 0.76 12.96 21.82
N GLY A 261 -0.43 13.30 22.31
CA GLY A 261 -1.09 14.57 22.05
C GLY A 261 -2.02 14.59 20.83
N SER A 262 -1.83 13.67 19.85
CA SER A 262 -2.72 13.56 18.70
C SER A 262 -4.10 13.03 19.07
N GLU A 263 -4.23 12.23 20.14
CA GLU A 263 -5.49 11.69 20.67
C GLU A 263 -6.47 12.79 21.04
N TYR A 264 -6.02 13.83 21.72
CA TYR A 264 -6.84 14.99 22.09
C TYR A 264 -7.22 15.83 20.88
N SER A 265 -6.28 15.97 19.92
CA SER A 265 -6.50 16.72 18.68
C SER A 265 -7.56 16.03 17.81
N ILE A 266 -7.52 14.71 17.70
CA ILE A 266 -8.51 13.92 16.92
C ILE A 266 -9.92 14.17 17.51
N ILE A 267 -10.13 13.96 18.80
CA ILE A 267 -11.44 14.09 19.45
C ILE A 267 -11.96 15.52 19.33
N LYS A 268 -11.12 16.50 19.68
CA LYS A 268 -11.47 17.92 19.63
C LYS A 268 -11.89 18.37 18.22
N ASN A 269 -11.18 17.94 17.19
CA ASN A 269 -11.47 18.35 15.83
C ASN A 269 -12.62 17.51 15.21
N ALA A 270 -12.76 16.23 15.57
CA ALA A 270 -13.92 15.45 15.17
C ALA A 270 -15.25 16.05 15.64
N SER A 271 -15.28 16.64 16.87
CA SER A 271 -16.46 17.31 17.40
C SER A 271 -16.77 18.66 16.72
N LYS A 272 -15.83 19.25 15.98
CA LYS A 272 -16.01 20.52 15.29
C LYS A 272 -16.30 20.38 13.81
N ALA A 273 -15.76 19.31 13.20
CA ALA A 273 -15.84 19.09 11.76
C ALA A 273 -17.27 18.74 11.35
N GLN A 274 -17.75 19.33 10.26
CA GLN A 274 -19.05 19.04 9.66
C GLN A 274 -18.99 17.75 8.81
N ASP A 275 -17.80 17.48 8.25
CA ASP A 275 -17.55 16.29 7.44
C ASP A 275 -16.09 15.80 7.58
N TYR A 276 -15.79 14.70 6.89
CA TYR A 276 -14.47 14.08 6.94
C TYR A 276 -13.38 14.95 6.30
N GLU A 277 -13.68 15.67 5.23
CA GLU A 277 -12.72 16.55 4.55
C GLU A 277 -12.37 17.77 5.42
N GLU A 278 -13.33 18.30 6.14
CA GLU A 278 -13.07 19.36 7.13
C GLU A 278 -12.23 18.81 8.29
N LEU A 279 -12.50 17.59 8.77
CA LEU A 279 -11.66 16.96 9.79
C LEU A 279 -10.21 16.83 9.33
N LEU A 280 -9.96 16.40 8.09
CA LEU A 280 -8.61 16.30 7.53
C LEU A 280 -7.92 17.68 7.53
N LYS A 281 -8.63 18.73 7.10
CA LYS A 281 -8.11 20.10 7.09
C LYS A 281 -7.76 20.59 8.50
N LEU A 282 -8.64 20.35 9.48
CA LEU A 282 -8.41 20.75 10.88
C LEU A 282 -7.24 20.02 11.54
N LEU A 283 -6.94 18.79 11.10
CA LEU A 283 -5.80 17.99 11.60
C LEU A 283 -4.53 18.21 10.80
N SER A 284 -4.63 18.86 9.62
CA SER A 284 -3.47 19.15 8.77
C SER A 284 -2.45 20.01 9.51
N SER A 285 -1.17 19.64 9.40
CA SER A 285 -0.06 20.33 10.04
C SER A 285 1.21 20.18 9.19
N LYS A 286 2.22 21.00 9.46
CA LYS A 286 3.54 20.86 8.84
C LYS A 286 4.24 19.55 9.22
N THR A 287 3.81 18.91 10.32
CA THR A 287 4.44 17.71 10.90
C THR A 287 3.88 16.41 10.30
N TYR A 288 2.60 16.38 9.93
CA TYR A 288 1.93 15.19 9.44
C TYR A 288 1.51 15.33 7.99
N THR A 289 1.83 14.32 7.18
CA THR A 289 1.30 14.21 5.82
C THR A 289 -0.19 13.81 5.86
N ASP A 290 -0.96 14.17 4.84
CA ASP A 290 -2.38 13.78 4.71
C ASP A 290 -2.57 12.27 4.83
N ALA A 291 -1.69 11.48 4.18
CA ALA A 291 -1.74 10.02 4.27
C ALA A 291 -1.55 9.52 5.71
N LYS A 292 -0.69 10.15 6.51
CA LYS A 292 -0.52 9.80 7.93
C LYS A 292 -1.79 10.13 8.72
N ILE A 293 -2.40 11.28 8.50
CA ILE A 293 -3.65 11.68 9.17
C ILE A 293 -4.75 10.68 8.82
N ARG A 294 -4.93 10.34 7.53
CA ARG A 294 -5.94 9.36 7.11
C ARG A 294 -5.72 7.99 7.77
N ARG A 295 -4.47 7.50 7.86
CA ARG A 295 -4.17 6.25 8.58
C ARG A 295 -4.49 6.34 10.07
N MET A 296 -4.14 7.46 10.72
CA MET A 296 -4.51 7.68 12.13
C MET A 296 -6.02 7.57 12.34
N LEU A 297 -6.83 8.20 11.49
CA LEU A 297 -8.28 8.18 11.59
C LEU A 297 -8.85 6.79 11.27
N LEU A 298 -8.38 6.14 10.20
CA LEU A 298 -8.79 4.78 9.82
C LEU A 298 -8.47 3.76 10.92
N PHE A 299 -7.27 3.85 11.50
CA PHE A 299 -6.84 2.96 12.57
C PHE A 299 -7.58 3.24 13.88
N SER A 300 -7.87 4.50 14.18
CA SER A 300 -8.71 4.88 15.33
C SER A 300 -10.13 4.35 15.18
N PHE A 301 -10.69 4.38 13.99
CA PHE A 301 -12.02 3.87 13.71
C PHE A 301 -12.12 2.35 13.92
N PHE A 302 -11.17 1.58 13.40
CA PHE A 302 -11.17 0.13 13.52
C PHE A 302 -10.48 -0.40 14.80
N GLY A 303 -9.81 0.44 15.58
CA GLY A 303 -9.07 0.03 16.76
C GLY A 303 -7.80 -0.76 16.45
N VAL A 304 -7.09 -0.39 15.38
CA VAL A 304 -5.78 -1.01 15.03
C VAL A 304 -4.75 -0.61 16.07
N THR A 305 -4.33 -1.54 16.89
CA THR A 305 -3.35 -1.29 17.95
C THR A 305 -1.91 -1.24 17.43
N LYS A 306 -1.01 -0.65 18.24
CA LYS A 306 0.44 -0.65 17.94
C LYS A 306 1.01 -2.06 17.81
N ALA A 307 0.48 -3.04 18.58
CA ALA A 307 0.87 -4.44 18.49
C ALA A 307 0.43 -5.07 17.16
N MET A 308 -0.80 -4.81 16.71
CA MET A 308 -1.30 -5.29 15.41
C MET A 308 -0.48 -4.72 14.25
N ALA A 309 -0.11 -3.45 14.29
CA ALA A 309 0.68 -2.81 13.24
C ALA A 309 2.13 -3.33 13.17
N LYS A 310 2.67 -3.86 14.28
CA LYS A 310 4.02 -4.47 14.33
C LYS A 310 4.01 -5.96 13.98
N ALA A 311 2.84 -6.60 13.93
CA ALA A 311 2.73 -8.00 13.56
C ALA A 311 3.10 -8.22 12.08
N VAL A 312 3.31 -9.49 11.72
CA VAL A 312 3.51 -9.91 10.34
C VAL A 312 2.26 -10.61 9.81
N PRO A 313 1.99 -10.56 8.49
CA PRO A 313 0.92 -11.34 7.91
C PRO A 313 1.15 -12.86 8.11
N LEU A 314 0.17 -13.56 8.65
CA LEU A 314 0.20 -15.02 8.84
C LEU A 314 -0.54 -15.76 7.72
N TYR A 315 -1.27 -15.04 6.92
CA TYR A 315 -2.01 -15.55 5.76
C TYR A 315 -2.06 -14.51 4.64
N THR A 316 -2.36 -15.01 3.46
CA THR A 316 -2.81 -14.22 2.30
C THR A 316 -3.93 -14.97 1.58
N GLN A 317 -4.83 -14.24 0.92
CA GLN A 317 -5.87 -14.84 0.08
C GLN A 317 -5.53 -14.69 -1.40
N VAL A 318 -5.81 -15.72 -2.20
CA VAL A 318 -5.75 -15.64 -3.65
C VAL A 318 -6.99 -14.89 -4.13
N LEU A 319 -6.81 -13.67 -4.64
CA LEU A 319 -7.90 -12.82 -5.14
C LEU A 319 -8.25 -13.17 -6.60
N ALA A 320 -7.24 -13.41 -7.44
CA ALA A 320 -7.41 -13.83 -8.82
C ALA A 320 -6.19 -14.64 -9.30
N THR A 321 -6.38 -15.48 -10.31
CA THR A 321 -5.29 -16.25 -10.90
C THR A 321 -5.59 -16.63 -12.34
N SER A 322 -4.54 -16.63 -13.20
CA SER A 322 -4.56 -17.21 -14.54
C SER A 322 -4.51 -18.76 -14.47
N GLU A 323 -4.68 -19.45 -15.60
CA GLU A 323 -4.47 -20.89 -15.69
C GLU A 323 -3.04 -21.26 -15.28
N LYS A 324 -2.04 -20.55 -15.81
CA LYS A 324 -0.63 -20.70 -15.43
C LYS A 324 -0.43 -20.49 -13.92
N GLY A 325 -1.06 -19.45 -13.36
CA GLY A 325 -1.01 -19.17 -11.93
C GLY A 325 -1.53 -20.32 -11.07
N ARG A 326 -2.63 -20.98 -11.48
CA ARG A 326 -3.16 -22.19 -10.79
C ARG A 326 -2.14 -23.33 -10.78
N GLN A 327 -1.47 -23.57 -11.90
CA GLN A 327 -0.43 -24.59 -12.00
C GLN A 327 0.75 -24.27 -11.08
N MET A 328 1.19 -22.99 -11.03
CA MET A 328 2.29 -22.54 -10.17
C MET A 328 1.93 -22.61 -8.69
N LEU A 329 0.70 -22.24 -8.31
CA LEU A 329 0.19 -22.42 -6.95
C LEU A 329 0.24 -23.90 -6.49
N LYS A 330 -0.03 -24.83 -7.38
CA LYS A 330 0.08 -26.28 -7.10
C LYS A 330 1.54 -26.72 -7.02
N LYS A 331 2.37 -26.31 -7.99
CA LYS A 331 3.80 -26.70 -8.12
C LYS A 331 4.61 -26.32 -6.88
N TYR A 332 4.44 -25.09 -6.38
CA TYR A 332 5.22 -24.54 -5.26
C TYR A 332 4.50 -24.61 -3.92
N ARG A 333 3.57 -25.56 -3.75
CA ARG A 333 2.79 -25.68 -2.52
C ARG A 333 3.63 -25.96 -1.28
N GLU A 334 4.64 -26.80 -1.41
CA GLU A 334 5.50 -27.23 -0.30
C GLU A 334 6.54 -26.17 0.09
N ASP A 335 6.78 -25.16 -0.76
CA ASP A 335 7.72 -24.08 -0.49
C ASP A 335 7.12 -22.96 0.36
N ARG A 336 5.83 -23.03 0.68
CA ARG A 336 5.10 -22.00 1.42
C ARG A 336 5.46 -22.01 2.90
N ARG A 337 5.71 -20.82 3.42
CA ARG A 337 5.92 -20.55 4.86
C ARG A 337 4.82 -19.68 5.47
N ILE A 338 3.84 -19.29 4.66
CA ILE A 338 2.63 -18.55 5.03
C ILE A 338 1.40 -19.30 4.49
N ILE A 339 0.25 -19.10 5.09
CA ILE A 339 -1.00 -19.66 4.58
C ILE A 339 -1.41 -18.89 3.32
N VAL A 340 -1.31 -19.53 2.15
CA VAL A 340 -1.86 -19.04 0.87
C VAL A 340 -3.21 -19.68 0.66
N ALA A 341 -4.27 -18.97 1.02
CA ALA A 341 -5.62 -19.49 1.10
C ALA A 341 -6.41 -19.22 -0.18
N SER A 342 -6.99 -20.26 -0.76
CA SER A 342 -8.05 -20.15 -1.78
C SER A 342 -9.45 -20.18 -1.15
N ARG A 343 -9.57 -20.67 0.09
CA ARG A 343 -10.82 -20.77 0.86
C ARG A 343 -10.57 -20.39 2.31
N VAL A 344 -11.59 -19.83 2.97
CA VAL A 344 -11.52 -19.47 4.40
C VAL A 344 -11.20 -20.67 5.29
N ALA A 345 -11.63 -21.87 4.91
CA ALA A 345 -11.33 -23.11 5.60
C ALA A 345 -9.82 -23.40 5.75
N ASP A 346 -8.99 -22.89 4.84
CA ASP A 346 -7.55 -23.06 4.90
C ASP A 346 -6.94 -22.19 6.03
N ILE A 347 -7.53 -21.01 6.29
CA ILE A 347 -7.09 -20.06 7.34
C ILE A 347 -7.54 -20.55 8.72
N LYS A 348 -8.76 -21.09 8.83
CA LYS A 348 -9.34 -21.58 10.11
C LYS A 348 -8.51 -22.64 10.83
N LYS A 349 -7.55 -23.25 10.16
CA LYS A 349 -6.63 -24.24 10.76
C LYS A 349 -5.56 -23.64 11.67
N ASN A 350 -5.43 -22.31 11.68
CA ASN A 350 -4.48 -21.59 12.52
C ASN A 350 -5.21 -20.42 13.20
N ASP A 351 -5.34 -20.48 14.53
CA ASP A 351 -6.13 -19.52 15.32
C ASP A 351 -5.63 -18.07 15.14
N ASN A 352 -4.32 -17.86 15.15
CA ASN A 352 -3.75 -16.52 15.01
C ASN A 352 -3.98 -15.95 13.59
N ALA A 353 -3.84 -16.78 12.56
CA ALA A 353 -4.15 -16.37 11.19
C ALA A 353 -5.65 -16.09 11.03
N PHE A 354 -6.50 -16.89 11.70
CA PHE A 354 -7.94 -16.68 11.67
C PHE A 354 -8.36 -15.41 12.42
N LEU A 355 -7.69 -15.04 13.51
CA LEU A 355 -7.90 -13.74 14.16
C LEU A 355 -7.55 -12.56 13.25
N GLN A 356 -6.39 -12.61 12.57
CA GLN A 356 -6.03 -11.59 11.58
C GLN A 356 -7.05 -11.52 10.44
N TYR A 357 -7.48 -12.68 9.90
CA TYR A 357 -8.50 -12.75 8.87
C TYR A 357 -9.83 -12.15 9.33
N SER A 358 -10.30 -12.52 10.52
CA SER A 358 -11.57 -12.06 11.06
C SER A 358 -11.59 -10.55 11.26
N PHE A 359 -10.48 -9.97 11.69
CA PHE A 359 -10.31 -8.52 11.79
C PHE A 359 -10.36 -7.83 10.42
N SER A 360 -9.57 -8.31 9.45
CA SER A 360 -9.56 -7.80 8.09
C SER A 360 -10.94 -7.92 7.43
N ARG A 361 -11.61 -9.08 7.60
CA ARG A 361 -12.94 -9.33 7.05
C ARG A 361 -14.00 -8.40 7.65
N LYS A 362 -13.98 -8.17 8.96
CA LYS A 362 -14.89 -7.23 9.63
C LYS A 362 -14.74 -5.81 9.08
N ALA A 363 -13.51 -5.37 8.85
CA ALA A 363 -13.26 -4.05 8.25
C ALA A 363 -13.84 -3.96 6.82
N SER A 364 -13.64 -4.99 5.99
CA SER A 364 -14.24 -5.11 4.66
C SER A 364 -15.77 -5.06 4.71
N GLU A 365 -16.40 -5.81 5.62
CA GLU A 365 -17.86 -5.88 5.77
C GLU A 365 -18.49 -4.52 6.15
N VAL A 366 -17.82 -3.76 7.03
CA VAL A 366 -18.25 -2.40 7.38
C VAL A 366 -18.24 -1.51 6.13
N LEU A 367 -17.15 -1.53 5.35
CA LEU A 367 -17.04 -0.75 4.13
C LEU A 367 -18.09 -1.16 3.09
N GLU A 368 -18.24 -2.46 2.83
CA GLU A 368 -19.25 -3.01 1.91
C GLU A 368 -20.67 -2.59 2.32
N LYS A 369 -20.99 -2.65 3.62
CA LYS A 369 -22.29 -2.25 4.14
C LYS A 369 -22.56 -0.76 3.89
N CYS A 370 -21.57 0.09 4.18
CA CYS A 370 -21.70 1.53 3.91
C CYS A 370 -21.90 1.83 2.42
N ARG A 371 -21.20 1.11 1.53
CA ARG A 371 -21.33 1.27 0.08
C ARG A 371 -22.70 0.83 -0.46
N LYS A 372 -23.29 -0.22 0.12
CA LYS A 372 -24.62 -0.75 -0.26
C LYS A 372 -25.78 0.07 0.28
N LEU A 373 -25.58 0.87 1.32
CA LEU A 373 -26.61 1.72 1.91
C LEU A 373 -26.74 3.09 1.22
N LEU A 374 -25.80 3.43 0.33
CA LEU A 374 -25.93 4.60 -0.55
C LEU A 374 -26.67 4.18 -1.82
N PRO A 375 -27.71 4.93 -2.25
CA PRO A 375 -28.41 4.70 -3.51
C PRO A 375 -27.51 4.93 -4.72
#